data_dea3492738d98d1d85f5ee62e8b869a8
#
_entry.id   dea3492738d98d1d85f5ee62e8b869a8
#
_cell.length_a   1.000
_cell.length_b   1.000
_cell.length_c   1.000
_cell.angle_alpha   90.00
_cell.angle_beta   90.00
_cell.angle_gamma   90.00
#
_symmetry.space_group_name_H-M   'P 1'
#
loop_
_entity.id
_entity.type
_entity.pdbx_description
1 polymer ?
#
loop_
_entity_poly.entity_id
_entity_poly.type
_entity_poly.pdbx_seq_one_letter_code
_entity_poly.pdbx_strand_id
1 'polypeptide(L)'
;MIELKNWRVVLEVGDRELGYELDHLHRRLEIAVDLDAGWAVKLDMALGKAKNVVDLERTGDVLWVDLTRDILAADGLYRCQLRGLKGDTVAHSNQFELLVSGSITATA
;
A
#
# COMPACT_ATOMS: atom_id res chain seq x y z
N MET A 1 -5.50 -3.33 -11.77
CA MET A 1 -4.70 -3.86 -10.65
C MET A 1 -3.38 -3.12 -10.58
N ILE A 2 -2.94 -2.77 -9.39
CA ILE A 2 -1.62 -2.14 -9.19
C ILE A 2 -0.53 -3.14 -9.57
N GLU A 3 0.48 -2.68 -10.30
CA GLU A 3 1.60 -3.52 -10.74
C GLU A 3 2.92 -2.89 -10.33
N LEU A 4 3.86 -3.72 -9.88
CA LEU A 4 5.27 -3.34 -9.68
C LEU A 4 6.10 -4.08 -10.72
N LYS A 5 6.67 -3.33 -11.66
CA LYS A 5 7.55 -3.87 -12.71
C LYS A 5 8.86 -3.10 -12.72
N ASN A 6 9.96 -3.82 -12.56
CA ASN A 6 11.30 -3.23 -12.54
C ASN A 6 11.38 -2.03 -11.58
N TRP A 7 10.81 -2.20 -10.38
CA TRP A 7 10.73 -1.18 -9.33
C TRP A 7 9.96 0.08 -9.72
N ARG A 8 9.06 -0.02 -10.68
CA ARG A 8 8.11 1.04 -11.00
C ARG A 8 6.69 0.57 -10.71
N VAL A 9 6.00 1.36 -9.92
CA VAL A 9 4.56 1.14 -9.66
C VAL A 9 3.76 1.80 -10.77
N VAL A 10 2.87 1.01 -11.37
CA VAL A 10 1.90 1.45 -12.36
C VAL A 10 0.51 1.14 -11.83
N LEU A 11 -0.35 2.14 -11.81
CA LEU A 11 -1.73 2.00 -11.34
C LEU A 11 -2.65 2.92 -12.15
N GLU A 12 -3.91 2.48 -12.27
CA GLU A 12 -4.98 3.28 -12.87
C GLU A 12 -5.69 4.08 -11.79
N VAL A 13 -6.52 5.04 -12.20
CA VAL A 13 -7.26 5.92 -11.26
C VAL A 13 -8.09 5.10 -10.28
N GLY A 14 -8.78 4.06 -10.75
CA GLY A 14 -9.61 3.20 -9.91
C GLY A 14 -8.83 2.36 -8.88
N ASP A 15 -7.54 2.12 -9.15
CA ASP A 15 -6.69 1.34 -8.25
C ASP A 15 -6.25 2.14 -7.01
N ARG A 16 -6.44 3.45 -7.02
CA ARG A 16 -5.94 4.33 -5.95
C ARG A 16 -6.78 4.28 -4.69
N GLU A 17 -8.04 3.88 -4.78
CA GLU A 17 -8.93 3.89 -3.63
C GLU A 17 -8.74 2.64 -2.79
N LEU A 18 -8.32 2.83 -1.52
CA LEU A 18 -8.15 1.75 -0.56
C LEU A 18 -9.45 1.40 0.15
N GLY A 19 -10.34 2.36 0.35
CA GLY A 19 -11.58 2.19 1.06
C GLY A 19 -11.93 3.43 1.87
N TYR A 20 -12.81 3.26 2.85
CA TYR A 20 -13.22 4.32 3.75
C TYR A 20 -12.42 4.27 5.05
N GLU A 21 -12.23 5.43 5.68
CA GLU A 21 -11.58 5.49 6.98
C GLU A 21 -12.27 4.57 7.98
N LEU A 22 -11.47 3.92 8.81
CA LEU A 22 -11.90 2.97 9.84
C LEU A 22 -12.56 1.68 9.32
N ASP A 23 -12.63 1.43 8.00
CA ASP A 23 -12.96 0.10 7.50
C ASP A 23 -11.96 -0.91 8.06
N HIS A 24 -12.44 -2.12 8.35
CA HIS A 24 -11.60 -3.14 8.95
C HIS A 24 -11.84 -4.51 8.33
N LEU A 25 -10.79 -5.06 7.72
CA LEU A 25 -10.78 -6.40 7.10
C LEU A 25 -11.83 -6.58 5.99
N HIS A 26 -12.31 -5.47 5.42
CA HIS A 26 -13.30 -5.49 4.34
C HIS A 26 -12.64 -5.64 2.96
N ARG A 27 -11.48 -5.01 2.78
CA ARG A 27 -10.75 -5.00 1.52
C ARG A 27 -9.31 -5.46 1.71
N ARG A 28 -8.71 -5.89 0.61
CA ARG A 28 -7.31 -6.30 0.54
C ARG A 28 -6.61 -5.46 -0.51
N LEU A 29 -5.44 -4.91 -0.17
CA LEU A 29 -4.55 -4.30 -1.16
C LEU A 29 -3.75 -5.43 -1.82
N GLU A 30 -3.74 -5.45 -3.15
CA GLU A 30 -3.01 -6.44 -3.94
C GLU A 30 -2.16 -5.73 -4.99
N ILE A 31 -0.91 -6.17 -5.14
CA ILE A 31 0.04 -5.61 -6.10
C ILE A 31 0.69 -6.77 -6.84
N ALA A 32 0.51 -6.82 -8.16
CA ALA A 32 1.19 -7.81 -8.99
C ALA A 32 2.66 -7.43 -9.14
N VAL A 33 3.57 -8.38 -9.00
CA VAL A 33 5.01 -8.12 -9.01
C VAL A 33 5.77 -9.07 -9.93
N ASP A 34 6.90 -8.59 -10.42
CA ASP A 34 7.88 -9.37 -11.20
C ASP A 34 9.15 -9.69 -10.40
N LEU A 35 9.12 -9.48 -9.08
CA LEU A 35 10.30 -9.63 -8.22
C LEU A 35 10.64 -11.11 -7.99
N ASP A 36 11.94 -11.39 -7.85
CA ASP A 36 12.41 -12.67 -7.35
C ASP A 36 11.85 -12.97 -5.95
N ALA A 37 11.77 -14.24 -5.60
CA ALA A 37 11.55 -14.64 -4.22
C ALA A 37 12.74 -14.20 -3.36
N GLY A 38 12.52 -13.79 -2.16
CA GLY A 38 13.57 -13.33 -1.25
C GLY A 38 13.56 -11.84 -0.98
N TRP A 39 12.78 -11.08 -1.74
CA TRP A 39 12.50 -9.69 -1.41
C TRP A 39 11.42 -9.62 -0.32
N ALA A 40 11.73 -8.97 0.79
CA ALA A 40 10.72 -8.52 1.75
C ALA A 40 10.30 -7.12 1.34
N VAL A 41 9.00 -6.89 1.15
CA VAL A 41 8.51 -5.60 0.66
C VAL A 41 7.61 -4.95 1.69
N LYS A 42 7.85 -3.66 1.93
CA LYS A 42 7.06 -2.82 2.81
C LYS A 42 6.42 -1.70 1.99
N LEU A 43 5.23 -1.30 2.41
CA LEU A 43 4.56 -0.11 1.89
C LEU A 43 4.74 1.02 2.89
N ASP A 44 5.50 2.04 2.50
CA ASP A 44 5.62 3.27 3.26
C ASP A 44 4.50 4.22 2.85
N MET A 45 3.73 4.71 3.82
CA MET A 45 2.59 5.62 3.61
C MET A 45 2.80 6.91 4.39
N ALA A 46 2.54 8.03 3.77
CA ALA A 46 2.65 9.34 4.41
C ALA A 46 1.42 10.20 4.15
N LEU A 47 0.89 10.80 5.22
CA LEU A 47 -0.19 11.78 5.16
C LEU A 47 0.25 12.99 6.00
N GLY A 48 0.64 14.07 5.32
CA GLY A 48 1.26 15.19 6.00
C GLY A 48 2.53 14.75 6.74
N LYS A 49 2.58 14.95 8.04
CA LYS A 49 3.71 14.52 8.90
C LYS A 49 3.55 13.11 9.45
N ALA A 50 2.35 12.53 9.33
CA ALA A 50 2.09 11.19 9.79
C ALA A 50 2.65 10.17 8.80
N LYS A 51 3.31 9.14 9.31
CA LYS A 51 3.89 8.06 8.52
C LYS A 51 3.47 6.72 9.08
N ASN A 52 3.26 5.77 8.18
CA ASN A 52 2.97 4.39 8.55
C ASN A 52 3.77 3.45 7.65
N VAL A 53 4.23 2.35 8.20
CA VAL A 53 4.93 1.31 7.48
C VAL A 53 4.11 0.04 7.56
N VAL A 54 3.74 -0.49 6.40
CA VAL A 54 2.89 -1.68 6.31
C VAL A 54 3.70 -2.82 5.71
N ASP A 55 3.80 -3.92 6.43
CA ASP A 55 4.43 -5.13 5.91
C ASP A 55 3.49 -5.81 4.91
N LEU A 56 4.02 -6.18 3.75
CA LEU A 56 3.25 -6.87 2.73
C LEU A 56 3.59 -8.36 2.73
N GLU A 57 2.54 -9.18 2.62
CA GLU A 57 2.67 -10.62 2.42
C GLU A 57 2.86 -10.93 0.94
N ARG A 58 3.37 -12.11 0.62
CA ARG A 58 3.50 -12.54 -0.76
C ARG A 58 2.91 -13.93 -0.96
N THR A 59 2.09 -14.05 -1.99
CA THR A 59 1.59 -15.33 -2.48
C THR A 59 1.76 -15.37 -3.99
N GLY A 60 2.58 -16.29 -4.50
CA GLY A 60 2.90 -16.33 -5.93
C GLY A 60 3.53 -15.01 -6.37
N ASP A 61 2.95 -14.39 -7.39
CA ASP A 61 3.41 -13.11 -7.95
C ASP A 61 2.57 -11.92 -7.46
N VAL A 62 1.96 -12.04 -6.30
CA VAL A 62 1.12 -10.99 -5.71
C VAL A 62 1.61 -10.65 -4.31
N LEU A 63 1.88 -9.36 -4.08
CA LEU A 63 2.03 -8.80 -2.74
C LEU A 63 0.65 -8.36 -2.25
N TRP A 64 0.36 -8.58 -0.99
CA TRP A 64 -0.94 -8.22 -0.45
C TRP A 64 -0.92 -7.91 1.04
N VAL A 65 -1.92 -7.22 1.49
CA VAL A 65 -2.20 -6.98 2.89
C VAL A 65 -3.69 -6.76 3.08
N ASP A 66 -4.25 -7.33 4.13
CA ASP A 66 -5.62 -7.03 4.53
C ASP A 66 -5.66 -5.64 5.17
N LEU A 67 -6.58 -4.80 4.68
CA LEU A 67 -6.66 -3.43 5.13
C LEU A 67 -7.38 -3.36 6.49
N THR A 68 -6.64 -2.93 7.49
CA THR A 68 -7.14 -2.80 8.86
C THR A 68 -7.53 -1.34 9.15
N ARG A 69 -8.28 -1.16 10.24
CA ARG A 69 -8.63 0.20 10.71
C ARG A 69 -7.40 1.04 11.04
N ASP A 70 -6.28 0.41 11.42
CA ASP A 70 -5.04 1.12 11.72
C ASP A 70 -4.39 1.66 10.45
N ILE A 71 -4.47 0.91 9.35
CA ILE A 71 -3.99 1.37 8.04
C ILE A 71 -4.90 2.47 7.50
N LEU A 72 -6.21 2.34 7.70
CA LEU A 72 -7.23 3.27 7.23
C LEU A 72 -7.68 4.26 8.32
N ALA A 73 -6.77 4.62 9.23
CA ALA A 73 -7.10 5.40 10.42
C ALA A 73 -7.56 6.83 10.12
N ALA A 74 -7.06 7.44 9.05
CA ALA A 74 -7.42 8.79 8.65
C ALA A 74 -7.72 8.85 7.16
N ASP A 75 -8.71 9.64 6.79
CA ASP A 75 -8.99 9.92 5.38
C ASP A 75 -7.96 10.87 4.79
N GLY A 76 -7.78 10.77 3.50
CA GLY A 76 -6.87 11.65 2.76
C GLY A 76 -6.16 10.95 1.62
N LEU A 77 -5.36 11.72 0.92
CA LEU A 77 -4.54 11.26 -0.18
C LEU A 77 -3.12 10.99 0.33
N TYR A 78 -2.79 9.71 0.47
CA TYR A 78 -1.50 9.28 1.00
C TYR A 78 -0.45 9.23 -0.10
N ARG A 79 0.74 9.78 0.18
CA ARG A 79 1.92 9.50 -0.62
C ARG A 79 2.49 8.16 -0.21
N CYS A 80 2.73 7.29 -1.18
CA CYS A 80 3.17 5.93 -0.93
C CYS A 80 4.43 5.60 -1.71
N GLN A 81 5.19 4.66 -1.20
CA GLN A 81 6.37 4.12 -1.87
C GLN A 81 6.59 2.68 -1.40
N LEU A 82 6.91 1.80 -2.33
CA LEU A 82 7.32 0.46 -1.96
C LEU A 82 8.83 0.45 -1.68
N ARG A 83 9.20 -0.27 -0.63
CA ARG A 83 10.58 -0.45 -0.22
C ARG A 83 10.88 -1.93 -0.08
N GLY A 84 11.87 -2.40 -0.82
CA GLY A 84 12.28 -3.79 -0.80
C GLY A 84 13.59 -4.00 -0.06
N LEU A 85 13.68 -5.12 0.64
CA LEU A 85 14.86 -5.54 1.37
C LEU A 85 15.23 -6.96 0.94
N LYS A 86 16.47 -7.15 0.53
CA LYS A 86 17.01 -8.47 0.16
C LYS A 86 18.47 -8.54 0.59
N GLY A 87 18.74 -9.21 1.72
CA GLY A 87 20.06 -9.15 2.34
C GLY A 87 20.41 -7.71 2.69
N ASP A 88 21.55 -7.22 2.23
CA ASP A 88 21.99 -5.84 2.41
C ASP A 88 21.47 -4.89 1.34
N THR A 89 20.72 -5.39 0.35
CA THR A 89 20.19 -4.59 -0.73
C THR A 89 18.88 -3.95 -0.33
N VAL A 90 18.77 -2.65 -0.56
CA VAL A 90 17.54 -1.88 -0.37
C VAL A 90 17.16 -1.26 -1.70
N ALA A 91 15.92 -1.44 -2.11
CA ALA A 91 15.38 -0.84 -3.31
C ALA A 91 14.10 -0.07 -3.02
N HIS A 92 13.85 0.97 -3.81
CA HIS A 92 12.64 1.79 -3.68
C HIS A 92 11.94 1.88 -5.04
N SER A 93 10.62 1.88 -5.00
CA SER A 93 9.81 2.22 -6.17
C SER A 93 9.72 3.74 -6.33
N ASN A 94 9.14 4.18 -7.44
CA ASN A 94 8.62 5.55 -7.56
C ASN A 94 7.54 5.79 -6.51
N GLN A 95 7.29 7.04 -6.18
CA GLN A 95 6.18 7.43 -5.31
C GLN A 95 4.86 7.39 -6.09
N PHE A 96 3.79 7.04 -5.40
CA PHE A 96 2.44 6.99 -5.95
C PHE A 96 1.44 7.35 -4.85
N GLU A 97 0.20 7.59 -5.24
CA GLU A 97 -0.82 8.05 -4.31
C GLU A 97 -1.92 7.02 -4.14
N LEU A 98 -2.36 6.83 -2.88
CA LEU A 98 -3.51 6.01 -2.53
C LEU A 98 -4.48 6.84 -1.69
N LEU A 99 -5.77 6.64 -1.92
CA LEU A 99 -6.84 7.43 -1.32
C LEU A 99 -7.58 6.61 -0.27
N VAL A 100 -7.76 7.19 0.90
CA VAL A 100 -8.70 6.72 1.92
C VAL A 100 -9.82 7.75 1.99
N SER A 101 -11.04 7.32 1.68
CA SER A 101 -12.20 8.20 1.65
C SER A 101 -12.76 8.44 3.05
N GLY A 102 -13.29 9.63 3.30
CA GLY A 102 -13.93 9.95 4.56
C GLY A 102 -15.28 9.25 4.70
N SER A 103 -15.60 8.81 5.92
CA SER A 103 -16.88 8.21 6.26
C SER A 103 -17.73 9.17 7.08
N ILE A 104 -19.02 9.25 6.78
CA ILE A 104 -19.95 10.08 7.55
C ILE A 104 -20.04 9.62 9.01
N THR A 105 -19.89 8.33 9.25
CA THR A 105 -20.02 7.73 10.59
C THR A 105 -18.73 7.71 11.40
N ALA A 106 -17.59 8.04 10.79
CA ALA A 106 -16.29 7.91 11.46
C ALA A 106 -16.12 8.85 12.64
N THR A 107 -16.84 9.97 12.66
CA THR A 107 -16.78 10.99 13.71
C THR A 107 -17.96 10.94 14.69
N ALA A 108 -18.86 10.04 14.48
CA ALA A 108 -20.07 9.95 15.30
C ALA A 108 -19.79 9.37 16.69
#